data_7d1051c9387383fc4d7892052fbdd2e1
#
_entry.id   7d1051c9387383fc4d7892052fbdd2e1
#
_cell.length_a   1.000
_cell.length_b   1.000
_cell.length_c   1.000
_cell.angle_alpha   90.00
_cell.angle_beta   90.00
_cell.angle_gamma   90.00
#
_symmetry.space_group_name_H-M   'P 1'
#
loop_
_entity.id
_entity.type
_entity.pdbx_description
1 polymer ?
#
loop_
_entity_poly.entity_id
_entity_poly.type
_entity_poly.pdbx_seq_one_letter_code
_entity_poly.pdbx_strand_id
1 'polypeptide(L)'
;MKKHILICGEKGVGKSTLIRRLVEEARLTVGGFCTKMDENAEGAMRPIYIYPASLPTDQRKRGMENLVGRCGNFGRQKEIFPEAFNALGTAYLQGTSSCQVIVMDELGFMESDAQAFRRAVLQTLDGETPVLAAVKNRMDVGFLRQGGGNP
;
A
#
# COMPACT_ATOMS: atom_id res chain seq x y z
N MET A 1 -1.97 11.99 -20.33
CA MET A 1 -2.37 12.69 -19.10
C MET A 1 -2.47 11.70 -17.96
N LYS A 2 -1.81 11.99 -16.87
CA LYS A 2 -1.82 11.14 -15.70
C LYS A 2 -3.11 11.29 -14.93
N LYS A 3 -3.71 10.17 -14.53
CA LYS A 3 -4.95 10.17 -13.76
C LYS A 3 -4.78 9.27 -12.55
N HIS A 4 -4.36 9.85 -11.45
CA HIS A 4 -4.22 9.12 -10.19
C HIS A 4 -5.33 9.53 -9.25
N ILE A 5 -5.85 8.55 -8.50
CA ILE A 5 -6.88 8.79 -7.50
C ILE A 5 -6.32 8.40 -6.16
N LEU A 6 -6.26 9.36 -5.25
CA LEU A 6 -5.82 9.15 -3.88
C LEU A 6 -7.03 9.24 -2.95
N ILE A 7 -7.32 8.15 -2.26
CA ILE A 7 -8.43 8.09 -1.31
C ILE A 7 -7.87 8.28 0.09
N CYS A 8 -8.21 9.41 0.69
CA CYS A 8 -7.72 9.76 2.02
C CYS A 8 -8.82 9.53 3.06
N GLY A 9 -8.41 9.34 4.28
CA GLY A 9 -9.31 9.19 5.40
C GLY A 9 -8.69 8.37 6.51
N GLU A 10 -9.39 8.33 7.62
CA GLU A 10 -8.95 7.57 8.77
C GLU A 10 -9.17 6.07 8.57
N LYS A 11 -8.50 5.26 9.36
CA LYS A 11 -8.67 3.82 9.37
C LYS A 11 -10.14 3.48 9.65
N GLY A 12 -10.66 2.51 8.91
CA GLY A 12 -12.03 2.05 9.12
C GLY A 12 -13.13 2.78 8.37
N VAL A 13 -12.77 3.78 7.54
CA VAL A 13 -13.78 4.50 6.77
C VAL A 13 -14.14 3.81 5.45
N GLY A 14 -13.53 2.66 5.15
CA GLY A 14 -13.90 1.87 3.96
C GLY A 14 -13.05 2.12 2.73
N LYS A 15 -11.83 2.66 2.88
CA LYS A 15 -10.94 2.94 1.75
C LYS A 15 -10.62 1.69 0.94
N SER A 16 -10.19 0.64 1.60
CA SER A 16 -9.84 -0.62 0.94
C SER A 16 -11.04 -1.26 0.27
N THR A 17 -12.21 -1.18 0.90
CA THR A 17 -13.44 -1.70 0.33
C THR A 17 -13.81 -0.97 -0.95
N LEU A 18 -13.65 0.35 -0.96
CA LEU A 18 -13.94 1.17 -2.14
C LEU A 18 -13.00 0.79 -3.29
N ILE A 19 -11.71 0.66 -3.01
CA ILE A 19 -10.72 0.26 -4.02
C ILE A 19 -11.10 -1.09 -4.62
N ARG A 20 -11.39 -2.06 -3.78
CA ARG A 20 -11.76 -3.40 -4.23
C ARG A 20 -13.00 -3.38 -5.11
N ARG A 21 -14.01 -2.62 -4.72
CA ARG A 21 -15.25 -2.51 -5.51
C ARG A 21 -15.02 -1.85 -6.85
N LEU A 22 -14.22 -0.80 -6.91
CA LEU A 22 -13.92 -0.13 -8.16
C LEU A 22 -13.21 -1.08 -9.13
N VAL A 23 -12.24 -1.84 -8.63
CA VAL A 23 -11.49 -2.80 -9.43
C VAL A 23 -12.41 -3.92 -9.94
N GLU A 24 -13.24 -4.48 -9.06
CA GLU A 24 -14.13 -5.59 -9.41
C GLU A 24 -15.21 -5.16 -10.39
N GLU A 25 -15.88 -4.05 -10.14
CA GLU A 25 -16.97 -3.59 -10.98
C GLU A 25 -16.51 -3.18 -12.38
N ALA A 26 -15.33 -2.57 -12.48
CA ALA A 26 -14.75 -2.19 -13.76
C ALA A 26 -13.94 -3.32 -14.42
N ARG A 27 -13.79 -4.46 -13.74
CA ARG A 27 -13.04 -5.62 -14.22
C ARG A 27 -11.63 -5.25 -14.68
N LEU A 28 -10.94 -4.49 -13.83
CA LEU A 28 -9.61 -3.98 -14.17
C LEU A 28 -8.53 -5.01 -13.86
N THR A 29 -7.50 -5.04 -14.72
CA THR A 29 -6.27 -5.76 -14.41
C THR A 29 -5.43 -4.87 -13.50
N VAL A 30 -4.94 -5.43 -12.40
CA VAL A 30 -4.26 -4.63 -11.37
C VAL A 30 -2.84 -5.10 -11.15
N GLY A 31 -1.97 -4.14 -10.83
CA GLY A 31 -0.67 -4.37 -10.25
C GLY A 31 -0.61 -3.64 -8.91
N GLY A 32 0.55 -3.64 -8.29
CA GLY A 32 0.76 -2.93 -7.04
C GLY A 32 0.66 -3.83 -5.82
N PHE A 33 0.34 -3.24 -4.68
CA PHE A 33 0.41 -3.93 -3.40
C PHE A 33 -0.79 -3.60 -2.51
N CYS A 34 -1.02 -4.51 -1.55
CA CYS A 34 -1.92 -4.28 -0.42
C CYS A 34 -1.20 -4.63 0.86
N THR A 35 -1.42 -3.86 1.91
CA THR A 35 -1.00 -4.22 3.26
C THR A 35 -2.22 -4.53 4.10
N LYS A 36 -2.12 -5.53 4.95
CA LYS A 36 -3.24 -5.90 5.80
C LYS A 36 -2.77 -6.39 7.16
N MET A 37 -3.40 -5.88 8.20
CA MET A 37 -3.17 -6.31 9.57
C MET A 37 -3.94 -7.60 9.85
N ASP A 38 -3.30 -8.53 10.55
CA ASP A 38 -3.96 -9.73 11.03
C ASP A 38 -4.70 -9.40 12.32
N GLU A 39 -5.99 -9.14 12.21
CA GLU A 39 -6.82 -8.74 13.34
C GLU A 39 -7.13 -9.89 14.29
N ASN A 40 -6.90 -11.11 13.87
CA ASN A 40 -7.13 -12.29 14.68
C ASN A 40 -5.87 -12.80 15.40
N ALA A 41 -4.75 -12.11 15.23
CA ALA A 41 -3.51 -12.50 15.87
C ALA A 41 -3.60 -12.31 17.38
N GLU A 42 -3.02 -13.26 18.11
CA GLU A 42 -2.92 -13.19 19.57
C GLU A 42 -1.81 -12.24 19.98
N GLY A 43 -1.95 -11.61 21.14
CA GLY A 43 -0.95 -10.74 21.69
C GLY A 43 -1.30 -9.27 21.56
N ALA A 44 -0.45 -8.43 22.15
CA ALA A 44 -0.64 -6.99 22.19
C ALA A 44 -0.33 -6.30 20.87
N MET A 45 0.56 -6.88 20.08
CA MET A 45 0.97 -6.35 18.78
C MET A 45 0.44 -7.25 17.68
N ARG A 46 -0.20 -6.64 16.68
CA ARG A 46 -0.78 -7.37 15.54
C ARG A 46 0.11 -7.20 14.32
N PRO A 47 0.48 -8.29 13.66
CA PRO A 47 1.35 -8.22 12.48
C PRO A 47 0.61 -7.66 11.28
N ILE A 48 1.37 -6.97 10.44
CA ILE A 48 0.89 -6.40 9.18
C ILE A 48 1.72 -7.02 8.06
N TYR A 49 1.03 -7.53 7.03
CA TYR A 49 1.65 -8.22 5.91
C TYR A 49 1.41 -7.47 4.61
N ILE A 50 2.36 -7.59 3.67
CA ILE A 50 2.21 -7.05 2.33
C ILE A 50 1.94 -8.17 1.34
N TYR A 51 1.08 -7.90 0.38
CA TYR A 51 0.68 -8.85 -0.66
C TYR A 51 0.63 -8.16 -2.01
N PRO A 52 0.84 -8.90 -3.13
CA PRO A 52 0.51 -8.34 -4.43
C PRO A 52 -0.99 -8.02 -4.49
N ALA A 53 -1.32 -6.85 -5.01
CA ALA A 53 -2.72 -6.44 -5.12
C ALA A 53 -3.53 -7.38 -6.02
N SER A 54 -2.87 -8.00 -7.00
CA SER A 54 -3.50 -8.93 -7.94
C SER A 54 -3.82 -10.30 -7.34
N LEU A 55 -3.24 -10.63 -6.17
CA LEU A 55 -3.41 -11.95 -5.57
C LEU A 55 -4.73 -12.03 -4.82
N PRO A 56 -5.63 -12.98 -5.16
CA PRO A 56 -6.89 -13.14 -4.43
C PRO A 56 -6.67 -13.38 -2.95
N THR A 57 -7.59 -12.89 -2.14
CA THR A 57 -7.47 -12.93 -0.68
C THR A 57 -7.28 -14.35 -0.14
N ASP A 58 -7.97 -15.34 -0.73
CA ASP A 58 -7.89 -16.73 -0.29
C ASP A 58 -6.57 -17.40 -0.66
N GLN A 59 -5.77 -16.79 -1.52
CA GLN A 59 -4.45 -17.31 -1.91
C GLN A 59 -3.30 -16.61 -1.20
N ARG A 60 -3.60 -15.60 -0.39
CA ARG A 60 -2.57 -14.84 0.31
C ARG A 60 -2.04 -15.61 1.50
N LYS A 61 -0.71 -15.64 1.63
CA LYS A 61 -0.02 -16.34 2.71
C LYS A 61 0.76 -15.36 3.57
N ARG A 62 0.81 -15.65 4.87
CA ARG A 62 1.56 -14.86 5.84
C ARG A 62 2.86 -15.57 6.17
N GLY A 63 3.94 -14.83 6.15
CA GLY A 63 5.26 -15.35 6.48
C GLY A 63 6.19 -14.24 6.91
N MET A 64 7.39 -14.61 7.35
CA MET A 64 8.38 -13.63 7.78
C MET A 64 8.83 -12.74 6.62
N GLU A 65 8.82 -13.29 5.41
CA GLU A 65 9.28 -12.56 4.23
C GLU A 65 8.36 -11.41 3.84
N ASN A 66 7.08 -11.50 4.16
CA ASN A 66 6.13 -10.44 3.83
C ASN A 66 5.56 -9.72 5.05
N LEU A 67 6.19 -9.87 6.19
CA LEU A 67 5.86 -9.12 7.41
C LEU A 67 6.50 -7.73 7.30
N VAL A 68 5.67 -6.70 7.22
CA VAL A 68 6.14 -5.32 7.04
C VAL A 68 6.08 -4.50 8.32
N GLY A 69 5.38 -4.99 9.33
CA GLY A 69 5.32 -4.27 10.59
C GLY A 69 4.40 -4.92 11.58
N ARG A 70 4.29 -4.28 12.73
CA ARG A 70 3.36 -4.66 13.80
C ARG A 70 2.75 -3.40 14.38
N CYS A 71 1.53 -3.51 14.83
CA CYS A 71 0.80 -2.39 15.40
C CYS A 71 0.07 -2.82 16.67
N GLY A 72 0.12 -2.02 17.69
CA GLY A 72 -0.54 -2.29 18.95
C GLY A 72 -0.98 -1.03 19.67
N ASN A 73 -1.60 -1.20 20.83
CA ASN A 73 -2.05 -0.11 21.69
C ASN A 73 -2.87 0.94 20.93
N PHE A 74 -3.90 0.47 20.20
CA PHE A 74 -4.78 1.33 19.39
C PHE A 74 -4.01 2.17 18.36
N GLY A 75 -2.94 1.60 17.80
CA GLY A 75 -2.11 2.27 16.81
C GLY A 75 -1.03 3.18 17.37
N ARG A 76 -0.90 3.26 18.68
CA ARG A 76 0.14 4.11 19.32
C ARG A 76 1.52 3.47 19.27
N GLN A 77 1.57 2.13 19.24
CA GLN A 77 2.82 1.38 19.13
C GLN A 77 2.91 0.81 17.73
N LYS A 78 4.01 1.09 17.05
CA LYS A 78 4.26 0.61 15.68
C LYS A 78 5.69 0.17 15.56
N GLU A 79 5.88 -1.00 14.95
CA GLU A 79 7.17 -1.47 14.48
C GLU A 79 7.08 -1.57 12.97
N ILE A 80 8.13 -1.12 12.28
CA ILE A 80 8.18 -1.17 10.83
C ILE A 80 9.42 -1.97 10.42
N PHE A 81 9.24 -2.88 9.47
CA PHE A 81 10.34 -3.68 8.91
C PHE A 81 10.59 -3.21 7.48
N PRO A 82 11.45 -2.20 7.31
CA PRO A 82 11.62 -1.57 6.00
C PRO A 82 12.18 -2.50 4.93
N GLU A 83 12.90 -3.55 5.31
CA GLU A 83 13.44 -4.50 4.36
C GLU A 83 12.35 -5.18 3.54
N ALA A 84 11.25 -5.56 4.18
CA ALA A 84 10.13 -6.20 3.48
C ALA A 84 9.46 -5.23 2.50
N PHE A 85 9.28 -3.98 2.91
CA PHE A 85 8.78 -2.96 2.00
C PHE A 85 9.72 -2.75 0.82
N ASN A 86 11.02 -2.63 1.09
CA ASN A 86 12.01 -2.39 0.04
C ASN A 86 12.09 -3.55 -0.94
N ALA A 87 12.00 -4.79 -0.45
CA ALA A 87 12.10 -5.97 -1.31
C ALA A 87 10.79 -6.24 -2.05
N LEU A 88 9.71 -6.47 -1.31
CA LEU A 88 8.45 -6.91 -1.91
C LEU A 88 7.61 -5.78 -2.44
N GLY A 89 7.53 -4.67 -1.71
CA GLY A 89 6.78 -3.52 -2.18
C GLY A 89 7.31 -2.99 -3.50
N THR A 90 8.63 -2.88 -3.60
CA THR A 90 9.29 -2.46 -4.84
C THR A 90 9.03 -3.45 -5.96
N ALA A 91 9.14 -4.76 -5.67
CA ALA A 91 8.87 -5.79 -6.67
C ALA A 91 7.45 -5.74 -7.20
N TYR A 92 6.47 -5.51 -6.32
CA TYR A 92 5.07 -5.45 -6.72
C TYR A 92 4.73 -4.22 -7.55
N LEU A 93 5.56 -3.19 -7.50
CA LEU A 93 5.40 -1.98 -8.32
C LEU A 93 6.14 -2.07 -9.65
N GLN A 94 6.92 -3.12 -9.88
CA GLN A 94 7.63 -3.34 -11.13
C GLN A 94 6.77 -4.12 -12.12
N GLY A 95 7.07 -4.00 -13.40
CA GLY A 95 6.39 -4.75 -14.43
C GLY A 95 4.90 -4.45 -14.56
N THR A 96 4.49 -3.24 -14.17
CA THR A 96 3.08 -2.87 -14.12
C THR A 96 2.57 -2.21 -15.40
N SER A 97 3.38 -2.14 -16.43
CA SER A 97 2.99 -1.49 -17.69
C SER A 97 1.84 -2.21 -18.40
N SER A 98 1.65 -3.51 -18.13
CA SER A 98 0.57 -4.29 -18.70
C SER A 98 -0.73 -4.22 -17.91
N CYS A 99 -0.71 -3.56 -16.75
CA CYS A 99 -1.88 -3.43 -15.90
C CYS A 99 -2.68 -2.19 -16.28
N GLN A 100 -3.99 -2.24 -16.06
CA GLN A 100 -4.85 -1.09 -16.29
C GLN A 100 -4.81 -0.09 -15.14
N VAL A 101 -4.54 -0.57 -13.93
CA VAL A 101 -4.42 0.27 -12.75
C VAL A 101 -3.43 -0.34 -11.77
N ILE A 102 -2.72 0.53 -11.05
CA ILE A 102 -1.82 0.12 -9.98
C ILE A 102 -2.48 0.50 -8.65
N VAL A 103 -2.64 -0.50 -7.79
CA VAL A 103 -3.23 -0.32 -6.47
C VAL A 103 -2.13 -0.13 -5.44
N MET A 104 -2.27 0.84 -4.58
CA MET A 104 -1.41 1.07 -3.42
C MET A 104 -2.30 1.19 -2.18
N ASP A 105 -2.44 0.11 -1.44
CA ASP A 105 -3.36 0.06 -0.32
C ASP A 105 -2.68 -0.59 0.88
N GLU A 106 -2.15 0.14 1.77
CA GLU A 106 -2.30 1.56 2.07
C GLU A 106 -0.93 2.24 2.15
N LEU A 107 -0.86 3.52 1.80
CA LEU A 107 0.34 4.33 2.01
C LEU A 107 0.25 4.99 3.39
N GLY A 108 1.27 4.85 4.22
CA GLY A 108 1.27 5.44 5.55
C GLY A 108 2.33 4.93 6.52
N PHE A 109 3.03 3.85 6.16
CA PHE A 109 4.00 3.25 7.06
C PHE A 109 5.46 3.41 6.62
N MET A 110 5.71 4.18 5.57
CA MET A 110 7.01 4.15 4.92
C MET A 110 7.77 5.46 4.94
N GLU A 111 7.45 6.35 5.88
CA GLU A 111 7.93 7.73 5.81
C GLU A 111 9.44 7.87 5.92
N SER A 112 10.12 7.02 6.67
CA SER A 112 11.52 7.28 6.97
C SER A 112 12.48 6.21 6.48
N ASP A 113 12.20 4.94 6.71
CA ASP A 113 13.21 3.90 6.60
C ASP A 113 13.17 3.06 5.35
N ALA A 114 12.04 3.00 4.65
CA ALA A 114 11.90 2.21 3.42
C ALA A 114 12.15 3.07 2.19
N GLN A 115 13.39 3.50 2.01
CA GLN A 115 13.74 4.47 0.96
C GLN A 115 13.57 3.94 -0.45
N ALA A 116 13.95 2.69 -0.69
CA ALA A 116 13.78 2.09 -2.02
C ALA A 116 12.31 1.98 -2.39
N PHE A 117 11.47 1.62 -1.43
CA PHE A 117 10.03 1.54 -1.63
C PHE A 117 9.42 2.93 -1.89
N ARG A 118 9.82 3.93 -1.11
CA ARG A 118 9.36 5.31 -1.33
C ARG A 118 9.69 5.78 -2.74
N ARG A 119 10.91 5.50 -3.18
CA ARG A 119 11.36 5.86 -4.52
C ARG A 119 10.53 5.16 -5.58
N ALA A 120 10.24 3.88 -5.39
CA ALA A 120 9.40 3.12 -6.31
C ALA A 120 7.98 3.67 -6.38
N VAL A 121 7.41 4.07 -5.24
CA VAL A 121 6.09 4.71 -5.18
C VAL A 121 6.09 6.00 -6.00
N LEU A 122 7.08 6.86 -5.78
CA LEU A 122 7.17 8.14 -6.49
C LEU A 122 7.38 7.95 -7.99
N GLN A 123 8.21 7.00 -8.39
CA GLN A 123 8.41 6.67 -9.80
C GLN A 123 7.12 6.16 -10.44
N THR A 124 6.36 5.34 -9.72
CA THR A 124 5.09 4.83 -10.21
C THR A 124 4.08 5.96 -10.40
N LEU A 125 4.02 6.89 -9.44
CA LEU A 125 3.14 8.06 -9.55
C LEU A 125 3.55 8.98 -10.69
N ASP A 126 4.82 8.99 -11.05
CA ASP A 126 5.33 9.77 -12.18
C ASP A 126 5.12 9.07 -13.53
N GLY A 127 4.73 7.79 -13.52
CA GLY A 127 4.48 7.01 -14.73
C GLY A 127 3.12 7.28 -15.35
N GLU A 128 2.82 6.55 -16.42
CA GLU A 128 1.60 6.76 -17.20
C GLU A 128 0.42 5.89 -16.73
N THR A 129 0.69 4.78 -16.06
CA THR A 129 -0.37 3.89 -15.59
C THR A 129 -1.12 4.56 -14.44
N PRO A 130 -2.46 4.61 -14.49
CA PRO A 130 -3.22 5.20 -13.39
C PRO A 130 -2.99 4.47 -12.07
N VAL A 131 -2.93 5.23 -10.99
CA VAL A 131 -2.76 4.70 -9.64
C VAL A 131 -4.03 4.95 -8.84
N LEU A 132 -4.46 3.94 -8.10
CA LEU A 132 -5.56 4.02 -7.16
C LEU A 132 -4.99 3.69 -5.79
N ALA A 133 -4.87 4.69 -4.95
CA ALA A 133 -4.19 4.54 -3.66
C ALA A 133 -5.08 4.93 -2.49
N ALA A 134 -5.04 4.11 -1.45
CA ALA A 134 -5.55 4.49 -0.14
C ALA A 134 -4.41 5.12 0.63
N VAL A 135 -4.64 6.30 1.17
CA VAL A 135 -3.64 7.05 1.91
C VAL A 135 -4.15 7.22 3.34
N LYS A 136 -3.37 6.73 4.29
CA LYS A 136 -3.64 6.99 5.69
C LYS A 136 -3.47 8.48 5.92
N ASN A 137 -4.22 9.03 6.84
CA ASN A 137 -4.28 10.47 7.11
C ASN A 137 -3.09 11.24 6.50
N ARG A 138 -3.38 12.20 5.64
CA ARG A 138 -2.41 12.97 4.85
C ARG A 138 -1.18 13.46 5.61
N MET A 139 -1.32 13.67 6.90
CA MET A 139 -0.22 14.17 7.74
C MET A 139 0.88 13.14 7.93
N ASP A 140 0.55 11.87 7.74
CA ASP A 140 1.47 10.77 7.97
C ASP A 140 2.24 10.37 6.71
N VAL A 141 1.98 11.00 5.58
CA VAL A 141 2.60 10.63 4.30
C VAL A 141 3.25 11.86 3.68
N GLY A 142 4.15 12.47 4.45
CA GLY A 142 4.78 13.74 4.07
C GLY A 142 5.56 13.66 2.76
N PHE A 143 6.14 12.51 2.42
CA PHE A 143 6.92 12.38 1.20
C PHE A 143 6.06 12.53 -0.07
N LEU A 144 4.78 12.22 0.00
CA LEU A 144 3.87 12.41 -1.14
C LEU A 144 3.67 13.88 -1.47
N ARG A 145 3.78 14.72 -0.46
CA ARG A 145 3.64 16.17 -0.65
C ARG A 145 4.82 16.73 -1.43
N GLN A 146 6.00 16.13 -1.28
CA GLN A 146 7.20 16.55 -2.00
C GLN A 146 7.19 16.07 -3.45
N GLY A 147 6.76 14.84 -3.68
CA GLY A 147 6.76 14.26 -5.02
C GLY A 147 5.51 14.56 -5.82
N GLY A 148 4.33 14.34 -5.22
CA GLY A 148 3.06 14.48 -5.91
C GLY A 148 2.47 15.88 -5.89
N GLY A 149 2.95 16.74 -5.00
CA GLY A 149 2.43 18.09 -4.84
C GLY A 149 3.09 19.13 -5.73
N ASN A 150 4.09 18.76 -6.48
CA ASN A 150 4.74 19.70 -7.39
C ASN A 150 3.89 19.90 -8.64
N PRO A 151 3.50 21.10 -8.90
CA PRO A 151 2.78 21.40 -10.13
C PRO A 151 3.66 21.20 -11.34
#